data_c1aa771989bdbae9252f69553dc66480
#
_entry.id   c1aa771989bdbae9252f69553dc66480
#
_cell.length_a   1.000
_cell.length_b   1.000
_cell.length_c   1.000
_cell.angle_alpha   90.00
_cell.angle_beta   90.00
_cell.angle_gamma   90.00
#
_symmetry.space_group_name_H-M   'P 1'
#
loop_
_entity.id
_entity.type
_entity.pdbx_description
1 polymer ?
#
loop_
_entity_poly.entity_id
_entity_poly.type
_entity_poly.pdbx_seq_one_letter_code
_entity_poly.pdbx_strand_id
1 'polypeptide(L)'
;WANVFRTLRLMELSGEVIAGYFYEGLMGPQFASPKAFRMLRQDVDADTIYWMNATDPASLAGLQVDAVRGTYPKRLLGNYLIFRGCDLVGAVSRSGKDVRMDVGANDDRITSCFGPLKHLLYRDVQPLRTVTIETINDQPAAMTDYVDVLRTLFDVRIDYKTVMLYRKI
;
A
#
# COMPACT_ATOMS: atom_id res chain seq x y z
N TRP A 1 -7.31 4.22 27.49
CA TRP A 1 -6.30 3.15 27.42
C TRP A 1 -6.41 2.19 28.62
N ALA A 2 -6.53 2.69 29.87
CA ALA A 2 -6.51 1.86 31.08
C ALA A 2 -7.51 0.68 31.03
N ASN A 3 -8.76 0.91 30.57
CA ASN A 3 -9.77 -0.15 30.47
C ASN A 3 -9.41 -1.21 29.43
N VAL A 4 -8.91 -0.78 28.26
CA VAL A 4 -8.46 -1.71 27.22
C VAL A 4 -7.29 -2.57 27.69
N PHE A 5 -6.31 -1.94 28.35
CA PHE A 5 -5.17 -2.64 28.90
C PHE A 5 -5.58 -3.68 29.95
N ARG A 6 -6.50 -3.32 30.85
CA ARG A 6 -7.03 -4.26 31.86
C ARG A 6 -7.71 -5.45 31.23
N THR A 7 -8.51 -5.23 30.18
CA THR A 7 -9.16 -6.32 29.44
C THR A 7 -8.14 -7.22 28.75
N LEU A 8 -7.12 -6.64 28.09
CA LEU A 8 -6.06 -7.42 27.44
C LEU A 8 -5.26 -8.25 28.44
N ARG A 9 -5.02 -7.75 29.67
CA ARG A 9 -4.39 -8.52 30.74
C ARG A 9 -5.25 -9.69 31.21
N LEU A 10 -6.55 -9.53 31.29
CA LEU A 10 -7.46 -10.65 31.60
C LEU A 10 -7.47 -11.70 30.49
N MET A 11 -7.48 -11.25 29.23
CA MET A 11 -7.39 -12.15 28.07
C MET A 11 -6.05 -12.88 27.99
N GLU A 12 -4.95 -12.26 28.45
CA GLU A 12 -3.67 -12.94 28.57
C GLU A 12 -3.71 -14.05 29.64
N LEU A 13 -4.32 -13.79 30.79
CA LEU A 13 -4.48 -14.78 31.85
C LEU A 13 -5.37 -15.93 31.44
N SER A 14 -6.37 -15.70 30.56
CA SER A 14 -7.22 -16.74 29.98
C SER A 14 -6.58 -17.46 28.77
N GLY A 15 -5.41 -17.02 28.30
CA GLY A 15 -4.73 -17.62 27.14
C GLY A 15 -5.26 -17.18 25.76
N GLU A 16 -6.15 -16.18 25.73
CA GLU A 16 -6.72 -15.67 24.49
C GLU A 16 -5.76 -14.76 23.72
N VAL A 17 -4.83 -14.11 24.43
CA VAL A 17 -3.76 -13.30 23.84
C VAL A 17 -2.42 -13.61 24.48
N ILE A 18 -1.35 -13.26 23.77
CA ILE A 18 0.04 -13.36 24.23
C ILE A 18 0.56 -11.93 24.38
N ALA A 19 1.12 -11.59 25.56
CA ALA A 19 1.83 -10.33 25.73
C ALA A 19 3.31 -10.49 25.39
N GLY A 20 3.91 -9.43 24.85
CA GLY A 20 5.33 -9.43 24.47
C GLY A 20 5.76 -8.09 23.89
N TYR A 21 6.93 -8.11 23.26
CA TYR A 21 7.49 -7.01 22.47
C TYR A 21 7.69 -7.51 21.04
N PHE A 22 6.70 -7.34 20.19
CA PHE A 22 6.67 -7.87 18.82
C PHE A 22 7.25 -6.89 17.81
N TYR A 23 7.16 -5.60 18.10
CA TYR A 23 7.61 -4.52 17.23
C TYR A 23 8.65 -3.66 17.97
N GLU A 24 9.81 -3.52 17.35
CA GLU A 24 10.86 -2.64 17.82
C GLU A 24 10.41 -1.16 17.74
N GLY A 25 10.86 -0.35 18.71
CA GLY A 25 10.51 1.08 18.78
C GLY A 25 9.10 1.40 19.28
N LEU A 26 8.27 0.40 19.59
CA LEU A 26 6.99 0.59 20.28
C LEU A 26 7.14 0.37 21.77
N MET A 27 7.03 1.45 22.54
CA MET A 27 7.12 1.37 24.02
C MET A 27 5.85 0.79 24.63
N GLY A 28 6.03 -0.01 25.68
CA GLY A 28 4.94 -0.63 26.44
C GLY A 28 4.59 -2.05 25.99
N PRO A 29 3.79 -2.76 26.78
CA PRO A 29 3.38 -4.12 26.47
C PRO A 29 2.51 -4.16 25.21
N GLN A 30 2.80 -5.10 24.34
CA GLN A 30 2.09 -5.37 23.10
C GLN A 30 1.35 -6.70 23.25
N PHE A 31 0.20 -6.82 22.60
CA PHE A 31 -0.62 -8.01 22.67
C PHE A 31 -0.93 -8.53 21.26
N ALA A 32 -0.84 -9.84 21.09
CA ALA A 32 -1.18 -10.52 19.85
C ALA A 32 -2.03 -11.77 20.12
N SER A 33 -2.93 -12.10 19.23
CA SER A 33 -3.58 -13.42 19.30
C SER A 33 -2.57 -14.52 19.00
N PRO A 34 -2.76 -15.76 19.51
CA PRO A 34 -1.90 -16.89 19.18
C PRO A 34 -1.82 -17.17 17.67
N LYS A 35 -2.90 -16.87 16.94
CA LYS A 35 -2.93 -16.97 15.47
C LYS A 35 -2.01 -15.90 14.84
N ALA A 36 -2.12 -14.63 15.24
CA ALA A 36 -1.28 -13.56 14.74
C ALA A 36 0.20 -13.83 15.06
N PHE A 37 0.50 -14.28 16.29
CA PHE A 37 1.86 -14.64 16.67
C PHE A 37 2.47 -15.74 15.80
N ARG A 38 1.68 -16.77 15.45
CA ARG A 38 2.14 -17.81 14.53
C ARG A 38 2.40 -17.25 13.12
N MET A 39 1.57 -16.32 12.65
CA MET A 39 1.76 -15.67 11.34
C MET A 39 3.01 -14.79 11.31
N LEU A 40 3.33 -14.07 12.39
CA LEU A 40 4.55 -13.27 12.51
C LEU A 40 5.84 -14.10 12.40
N ARG A 41 5.75 -15.42 12.67
CA ARG A 41 6.89 -16.35 12.56
C ARG A 41 6.98 -17.06 11.21
N GLN A 42 6.04 -16.81 10.32
CA GLN A 42 6.08 -17.34 8.95
C GLN A 42 6.82 -16.35 8.08
N ASP A 43 7.72 -16.86 7.25
CA ASP A 43 8.38 -16.03 6.25
C ASP A 43 7.35 -15.60 5.22
N VAL A 44 7.31 -14.31 4.94
CA VAL A 44 6.55 -13.76 3.81
C VAL A 44 7.42 -13.93 2.56
N ASP A 45 6.85 -14.46 1.50
CA ASP A 45 7.53 -14.53 0.22
C ASP A 45 7.97 -13.11 -0.20
N ALA A 46 9.30 -12.91 -0.22
CA ALA A 46 9.92 -11.62 -0.47
C ALA A 46 9.58 -11.04 -1.87
N ASP A 47 9.14 -11.87 -2.81
CA ASP A 47 8.83 -11.46 -4.17
C ASP A 47 7.35 -11.22 -4.43
N THR A 48 6.47 -11.58 -3.49
CA THR A 48 5.03 -11.34 -3.64
C THR A 48 4.71 -9.85 -3.67
N ILE A 49 4.10 -9.40 -4.77
CA ILE A 49 3.58 -8.04 -4.91
C ILE A 49 2.12 -8.01 -4.50
N TYR A 50 1.79 -7.11 -3.58
CA TYR A 50 0.40 -6.82 -3.21
C TYR A 50 0.22 -5.32 -2.94
N TRP A 51 -1.02 -4.89 -2.87
CA TRP A 51 -1.35 -3.50 -2.59
C TRP A 51 -2.56 -3.40 -1.66
N MET A 52 -2.69 -2.29 -0.97
CA MET A 52 -3.84 -2.00 -0.13
C MET A 52 -4.20 -0.51 -0.16
N ASN A 53 -5.44 -0.19 0.17
CA ASN A 53 -5.84 1.19 0.37
C ASN A 53 -5.19 1.74 1.65
N ALA A 54 -4.78 3.01 1.64
CA ALA A 54 -4.18 3.63 2.82
C ALA A 54 -5.14 3.70 4.03
N THR A 55 -6.45 3.57 3.83
CA THR A 55 -7.45 3.53 4.90
C THR A 55 -7.79 2.12 5.37
N ASP A 56 -7.21 1.08 4.75
CA ASP A 56 -7.39 -0.30 5.18
C ASP A 56 -7.04 -0.43 6.67
N PRO A 57 -7.80 -1.21 7.47
CA PRO A 57 -7.47 -1.45 8.88
C PRO A 57 -6.06 -1.99 9.13
N ALA A 58 -5.51 -2.76 8.21
CA ALA A 58 -4.15 -3.30 8.28
C ALA A 58 -3.07 -2.29 7.83
N SER A 59 -3.46 -1.13 7.28
CA SER A 59 -2.52 -0.14 6.77
C SER A 59 -1.77 0.57 7.90
N LEU A 60 -0.46 0.71 7.72
CA LEU A 60 0.41 1.49 8.61
C LEU A 60 0.35 3.01 8.32
N ALA A 61 -0.35 3.42 7.25
CA ALA A 61 -0.50 4.82 6.89
C ALA A 61 -1.21 5.62 8.01
N GLY A 62 -0.64 6.76 8.36
CA GLY A 62 -1.18 7.66 9.39
C GLY A 62 -0.94 7.22 10.83
N LEU A 63 -0.21 6.14 11.07
CA LEU A 63 0.23 5.79 12.43
C LEU A 63 1.25 6.81 12.93
N GLN A 64 1.03 7.28 14.17
CA GLN A 64 1.92 8.22 14.85
C GLN A 64 3.03 7.46 15.62
N VAL A 65 3.68 6.53 14.94
CA VAL A 65 4.78 5.73 15.47
C VAL A 65 6.07 6.19 14.80
N ASP A 66 7.09 6.51 15.57
CA ASP A 66 8.33 7.09 15.03
C ASP A 66 9.00 6.20 13.99
N ALA A 67 8.95 4.88 14.17
CA ALA A 67 9.52 3.91 13.23
C ALA A 67 8.92 3.95 11.82
N VAL A 68 7.69 4.47 11.67
CA VAL A 68 6.98 4.52 10.38
C VAL A 68 6.54 5.94 9.99
N ARG A 69 6.86 6.93 10.82
CA ARG A 69 6.48 8.33 10.57
C ARG A 69 7.17 8.85 9.30
N GLY A 70 6.37 9.38 8.38
CA GLY A 70 6.88 9.95 7.12
C GLY A 70 7.19 8.93 6.03
N THR A 71 7.18 7.64 6.33
CA THR A 71 7.43 6.57 5.33
C THR A 71 6.23 6.35 4.42
N TYR A 72 5.03 6.49 4.96
CA TYR A 72 3.77 6.19 4.28
C TYR A 72 3.04 7.46 3.85
N PRO A 73 2.28 7.42 2.75
CA PRO A 73 1.41 8.51 2.36
C PRO A 73 0.32 8.74 3.41
N LYS A 74 -0.36 9.89 3.33
CA LYS A 74 -1.48 10.21 4.22
C LYS A 74 -2.57 9.15 4.13
N ARG A 75 -3.20 8.83 5.27
CA ARG A 75 -4.33 7.88 5.36
C ARG A 75 -5.61 8.48 4.75
N LEU A 76 -5.73 8.42 3.43
CA LEU A 76 -6.86 8.96 2.64
C LEU A 76 -7.36 7.91 1.66
N LEU A 77 -8.66 7.88 1.39
CA LEU A 77 -9.33 6.92 0.48
C LEU A 77 -8.73 6.87 -0.94
N GLY A 78 -8.20 8.00 -1.44
CA GLY A 78 -7.57 8.07 -2.75
C GLY A 78 -6.10 7.64 -2.79
N ASN A 79 -5.55 7.14 -1.67
CA ASN A 79 -4.15 6.73 -1.57
C ASN A 79 -4.05 5.21 -1.42
N TYR A 80 -3.07 4.63 -2.09
CA TYR A 80 -2.79 3.19 -2.07
C TYR A 80 -1.31 2.95 -1.81
N LEU A 81 -1.02 1.86 -1.14
CA LEU A 81 0.32 1.38 -0.81
C LEU A 81 0.60 0.14 -1.65
N ILE A 82 1.81 0.01 -2.15
CA ILE A 82 2.27 -1.13 -2.93
C ILE A 82 3.46 -1.74 -2.21
N PHE A 83 3.38 -3.02 -1.94
CA PHE A 83 4.40 -3.77 -1.21
C PHE A 83 4.98 -4.88 -2.09
N ARG A 84 6.25 -5.17 -1.84
CA ARG A 84 6.92 -6.40 -2.26
C ARG A 84 7.43 -7.10 -1.01
N GLY A 85 6.84 -8.26 -0.69
CA GLY A 85 7.06 -8.89 0.60
C GLY A 85 6.69 -7.94 1.74
N CYS A 86 7.65 -7.53 2.56
CA CYS A 86 7.44 -6.59 3.66
C CYS A 86 7.81 -5.14 3.30
N ASP A 87 8.41 -4.90 2.13
CA ASP A 87 8.93 -3.59 1.74
C ASP A 87 7.88 -2.76 1.01
N LEU A 88 7.74 -1.49 1.39
CA LEU A 88 6.95 -0.52 0.64
C LEU A 88 7.75 -0.13 -0.61
N VAL A 89 7.29 -0.56 -1.78
CA VAL A 89 7.96 -0.32 -3.07
C VAL A 89 7.26 0.70 -3.95
N GLY A 90 6.14 1.23 -3.49
CA GLY A 90 5.44 2.29 -4.21
C GLY A 90 4.19 2.79 -3.49
N ALA A 91 3.66 3.88 -3.99
CA ALA A 91 2.42 4.46 -3.54
C ALA A 91 1.70 5.17 -4.69
N VAL A 92 0.39 5.12 -4.67
CA VAL A 92 -0.48 5.89 -5.56
C VAL A 92 -1.24 6.89 -4.70
N SER A 93 -1.18 8.15 -5.03
CA SER A 93 -1.82 9.22 -4.27
C SER A 93 -2.82 10.01 -5.12
N ARG A 94 -3.73 10.74 -4.46
CA ARG A 94 -4.74 11.60 -5.10
C ARG A 94 -5.54 10.87 -6.19
N SER A 95 -5.95 9.60 -5.92
CA SER A 95 -6.73 8.77 -6.85
C SER A 95 -6.03 8.54 -8.21
N GLY A 96 -4.71 8.38 -8.19
CA GLY A 96 -3.91 8.07 -9.37
C GLY A 96 -3.14 9.24 -9.96
N LYS A 97 -3.27 10.45 -9.42
CA LYS A 97 -2.58 11.62 -9.97
C LYS A 97 -1.07 11.59 -9.76
N ASP A 98 -0.64 11.15 -8.57
CA ASP A 98 0.77 11.02 -8.24
C ASP A 98 1.10 9.54 -7.97
N VAL A 99 2.12 9.05 -8.62
CA VAL A 99 2.64 7.70 -8.46
C VAL A 99 4.09 7.80 -8.00
N ARG A 100 4.39 7.15 -6.89
CA ARG A 100 5.76 6.86 -6.48
C ARG A 100 6.02 5.39 -6.70
N MET A 101 7.14 5.06 -7.31
CA MET A 101 7.52 3.70 -7.65
C MET A 101 9.01 3.51 -7.45
N ASP A 102 9.40 2.64 -6.54
CA ASP A 102 10.81 2.29 -6.28
C ASP A 102 11.26 1.07 -7.12
N VAL A 103 10.32 0.47 -7.88
CA VAL A 103 10.55 -0.61 -8.85
C VAL A 103 10.76 0.00 -10.23
N GLY A 104 11.85 -0.35 -10.90
CA GLY A 104 12.16 0.18 -12.24
C GLY A 104 11.17 -0.28 -13.31
N ALA A 105 11.02 0.52 -14.38
CA ALA A 105 10.10 0.22 -15.49
C ALA A 105 10.45 -1.10 -16.22
N ASN A 106 11.70 -1.57 -16.14
CA ASN A 106 12.16 -2.80 -16.77
C ASN A 106 12.09 -4.05 -15.85
N ASP A 107 11.58 -3.92 -14.62
CA ASP A 107 11.40 -5.07 -13.73
C ASP A 107 10.20 -5.89 -14.19
N ASP A 108 10.34 -7.21 -14.28
CA ASP A 108 9.29 -8.13 -14.74
C ASP A 108 8.00 -8.04 -13.89
N ARG A 109 8.11 -7.57 -12.66
CA ARG A 109 7.01 -7.44 -11.70
C ARG A 109 6.32 -6.09 -11.73
N ILE A 110 6.81 -5.13 -12.50
CA ILE A 110 6.28 -3.75 -12.53
C ILE A 110 4.79 -3.71 -12.89
N THR A 111 4.33 -4.60 -13.74
CA THR A 111 2.92 -4.69 -14.12
C THR A 111 2.00 -4.95 -12.93
N SER A 112 2.44 -5.75 -11.97
CA SER A 112 1.70 -6.04 -10.73
C SER A 112 1.64 -4.82 -9.80
N CYS A 113 2.65 -3.95 -9.84
CA CYS A 113 2.68 -2.72 -9.05
C CYS A 113 1.61 -1.71 -9.49
N PHE A 114 1.12 -1.78 -10.72
CA PHE A 114 0.03 -0.92 -11.20
C PHE A 114 -1.38 -1.43 -10.85
N GLY A 115 -1.47 -2.45 -9.98
CA GLY A 115 -2.74 -2.97 -9.46
C GLY A 115 -3.70 -1.91 -8.92
N PRO A 116 -3.27 -0.92 -8.13
CA PRO A 116 -4.13 0.18 -7.67
C PRO A 116 -4.78 0.98 -8.80
N LEU A 117 -4.05 1.29 -9.87
CA LEU A 117 -4.59 2.02 -11.03
C LEU A 117 -5.62 1.18 -11.77
N LYS A 118 -5.34 -0.13 -11.92
CA LYS A 118 -6.30 -1.08 -12.48
C LYS A 118 -7.55 -1.13 -11.61
N HIS A 119 -7.41 -1.24 -10.30
CA HIS A 119 -8.55 -1.22 -9.37
C HIS A 119 -9.40 0.04 -9.53
N LEU A 120 -8.80 1.22 -9.60
CA LEU A 120 -9.55 2.47 -9.78
C LEU A 120 -10.44 2.48 -11.03
N LEU A 121 -9.97 1.87 -12.12
CA LEU A 121 -10.72 1.81 -13.37
C LEU A 121 -11.74 0.66 -13.42
N TYR A 122 -11.44 -0.50 -12.80
CA TYR A 122 -12.21 -1.73 -13.01
C TYR A 122 -13.05 -2.17 -11.81
N ARG A 123 -12.94 -1.52 -10.63
CA ARG A 123 -13.75 -1.87 -9.45
C ARG A 123 -15.25 -1.80 -9.76
N ASP A 124 -16.03 -2.65 -9.10
CA ASP A 124 -17.47 -2.76 -9.33
C ASP A 124 -18.26 -1.54 -8.83
N VAL A 125 -17.78 -0.94 -7.74
CA VAL A 125 -18.45 0.21 -7.11
C VAL A 125 -17.72 1.49 -7.49
N GLN A 126 -18.46 2.40 -8.15
CA GLN A 126 -17.97 3.73 -8.57
C GLN A 126 -16.60 3.69 -9.28
N PRO A 127 -16.46 2.90 -10.37
CA PRO A 127 -15.23 2.91 -11.15
C PRO A 127 -14.98 4.28 -11.76
N LEU A 128 -13.73 4.67 -11.83
CA LEU A 128 -13.37 5.88 -12.57
C LEU A 128 -13.43 5.60 -14.08
N ARG A 129 -13.90 6.57 -14.85
CA ARG A 129 -13.86 6.49 -16.31
C ARG A 129 -12.45 6.65 -16.85
N THR A 130 -11.66 7.48 -16.17
CA THR A 130 -10.29 7.82 -16.54
C THR A 130 -9.47 8.04 -15.28
N VAL A 131 -8.24 7.58 -15.28
CA VAL A 131 -7.22 7.96 -14.27
C VAL A 131 -6.20 8.81 -14.98
N THR A 132 -5.96 10.02 -14.47
CA THR A 132 -4.95 10.94 -15.01
C THR A 132 -3.74 10.94 -14.08
N ILE A 133 -2.60 10.49 -14.58
CA ILE A 133 -1.33 10.54 -13.86
C ILE A 133 -0.63 11.85 -14.24
N GLU A 134 -0.37 12.69 -13.24
CA GLU A 134 0.34 13.95 -13.38
C GLU A 134 1.84 13.73 -13.25
N THR A 135 2.24 12.97 -12.21
CA THR A 135 3.66 12.69 -11.91
C THR A 135 3.90 11.21 -11.61
N ILE A 136 5.09 10.75 -12.01
CA ILE A 136 5.68 9.48 -11.54
C ILE A 136 7.08 9.83 -11.01
N ASN A 137 7.35 9.53 -9.73
CA ASN A 137 8.60 9.88 -9.05
C ASN A 137 8.95 11.36 -9.20
N ASP A 138 7.98 12.25 -8.98
CA ASP A 138 8.08 13.70 -9.07
C ASP A 138 8.44 14.24 -10.47
N GLN A 139 8.48 13.38 -11.49
CA GLN A 139 8.67 13.76 -12.88
C GLN A 139 7.33 13.77 -13.63
N PRO A 140 7.15 14.61 -14.68
CA PRO A 140 5.97 14.56 -15.52
C PRO A 140 5.75 13.14 -16.05
N ALA A 141 4.57 12.56 -15.84
CA ALA A 141 4.30 11.15 -16.13
C ALA A 141 4.60 10.77 -17.59
N ALA A 142 4.31 11.68 -18.53
CA ALA A 142 4.53 11.47 -19.96
C ALA A 142 6.01 11.37 -20.36
N MET A 143 6.94 11.77 -19.47
CA MET A 143 8.38 11.80 -19.73
C MET A 143 9.13 10.65 -19.05
N THR A 144 8.40 9.68 -18.49
CA THR A 144 8.98 8.55 -17.76
C THR A 144 8.93 7.26 -18.57
N ASP A 145 9.86 6.35 -18.33
CA ASP A 145 9.91 5.03 -18.99
C ASP A 145 8.72 4.12 -18.64
N TYR A 146 7.93 4.49 -17.62
CA TYR A 146 6.74 3.74 -17.23
C TYR A 146 5.60 3.82 -18.25
N VAL A 147 5.62 4.78 -19.17
CA VAL A 147 4.58 4.95 -20.19
C VAL A 147 4.39 3.69 -21.02
N ASP A 148 5.47 3.04 -21.41
CA ASP A 148 5.38 1.83 -22.24
C ASP A 148 4.78 0.65 -21.48
N VAL A 149 5.11 0.52 -20.20
CA VAL A 149 4.47 -0.47 -19.31
C VAL A 149 2.98 -0.18 -19.16
N LEU A 150 2.60 1.08 -18.95
CA LEU A 150 1.19 1.49 -18.84
C LEU A 150 0.40 1.16 -20.11
N ARG A 151 0.99 1.30 -21.29
CA ARG A 151 0.36 0.92 -22.59
C ARG A 151 0.08 -0.59 -22.69
N THR A 152 0.85 -1.43 -22.02
CA THR A 152 0.56 -2.88 -22.01
C THR A 152 -0.69 -3.20 -21.22
N LEU A 153 -0.98 -2.44 -20.17
CA LEU A 153 -2.06 -2.68 -19.20
C LEU A 153 -3.35 -1.91 -19.49
N PHE A 154 -3.24 -0.74 -20.11
CA PHE A 154 -4.34 0.23 -20.27
C PHE A 154 -4.39 0.76 -21.70
N ASP A 155 -5.52 1.32 -22.07
CA ASP A 155 -5.58 2.25 -23.19
C ASP A 155 -5.08 3.61 -22.72
N VAL A 156 -4.04 4.15 -23.40
CA VAL A 156 -3.26 5.29 -22.90
C VAL A 156 -3.35 6.45 -23.86
N ARG A 157 -3.75 7.61 -23.36
CA ARG A 157 -3.64 8.89 -24.06
C ARG A 157 -2.65 9.79 -23.32
N ILE A 158 -1.74 10.41 -24.06
CA ILE A 158 -0.75 11.36 -23.52
C ILE A 158 -1.22 12.77 -23.87
N ASP A 159 -1.21 13.64 -22.88
CA ASP A 159 -1.48 15.06 -23.04
C ASP A 159 -0.33 15.86 -22.39
N TYR A 160 0.55 16.40 -23.23
CA TYR A 160 1.74 17.20 -22.90
C TYR A 160 2.63 16.59 -21.78
N LYS A 161 2.21 16.68 -20.52
CA LYS A 161 2.97 16.20 -19.34
C LYS A 161 2.27 15.07 -18.60
N THR A 162 1.01 14.81 -18.90
CA THR A 162 0.17 13.87 -18.18
C THR A 162 -0.13 12.62 -19.01
N VAL A 163 -0.44 11.55 -18.32
CA VAL A 163 -0.84 10.27 -18.91
C VAL A 163 -2.26 9.95 -18.45
N MET A 164 -3.18 9.84 -19.39
CA MET A 164 -4.56 9.44 -19.12
C MET A 164 -4.74 7.96 -19.43
N LEU A 165 -5.23 7.23 -18.44
CA LEU A 165 -5.49 5.80 -18.52
C LEU A 165 -7.00 5.55 -18.67
N TYR A 166 -7.34 4.67 -19.58
CA TYR A 166 -8.69 4.17 -19.82
C TYR A 166 -8.70 2.65 -19.70
N ARG A 167 -9.88 2.08 -19.53
CA ARG A 167 -10.05 0.62 -19.60
C ARG A 167 -9.63 0.13 -20.97
N LYS A 168 -8.82 -0.90 -20.98
CA LYS A 168 -8.51 -1.65 -22.20
C LYS A 168 -9.66 -2.62 -22.47
N ILE A 169 -10.28 -2.53 -23.64
CA ILE A 169 -11.37 -3.38 -24.10
C ILE A 169 -10.82 -4.70 -24.60
#